data_b70741c0e2dff66f40b190e08ef88e4d
#
_entry.id   b70741c0e2dff66f40b190e08ef88e4d
#
_cell.length_a   1.000
_cell.length_b   1.000
_cell.length_c   1.000
_cell.angle_alpha   90.00
_cell.angle_beta   90.00
_cell.angle_gamma   90.00
#
_symmetry.space_group_name_H-M   'P 1'
#
loop_
_entity.id
_entity.type
_entity.pdbx_description
1 polymer ?
#
loop_
_entity_poly.entity_id
_entity_poly.type
_entity_poly.pdbx_seq_one_letter_code
_entity_poly.pdbx_strand_id
1 'polypeptide(L)'
;MPHLYLHVPFCARRCSYCDFSIAVRKRVPAAEYVDAVLRELDWLRDSPGWVNPGAATEGRRPRDDPRKSFRMPRGTPRGNAEPLTQVSAADPGLDTLYLGGGTPSLLPPHAIHELLDAIRGKLRIPHSAFRTDVEVTLEANPEDVTPDNAVAWRRAGVNRVSLGAQSFDDRVLRWMHRSHDAARIGDAVGMLRGAGIDNMSLDLIFALPVELGRDWARDLDHALALEPSHLSLYGLTVEQRTPLARWISRGAATAPDDERYAAEYLQAHIRLTACGYHFYEVSNAARNGWRSRHNAAYWSGRPYLGCGPAAHSFDGRVRRWNLAAWEAYRRAVAAGRSPVESEEAPSDEQRELERVYLSLRTAEGLHLTAPYRLLPSLPVWVDRGWVEVRGERLVCTPEGWLRLDALVGDLTGRHVTA
;
A
#
# COMPACT_ATOMS: atom_id res chain seq x y z
N MET A 1 8.93 13.50 8.63
CA MET A 1 8.00 12.40 8.26
C MET A 1 8.81 11.22 7.75
N PRO A 2 8.68 10.03 8.36
CA PRO A 2 9.55 8.89 8.02
C PRO A 2 9.18 8.16 6.71
N HIS A 3 7.97 8.37 6.17
CA HIS A 3 7.47 7.62 5.00
C HIS A 3 6.92 8.59 3.95
N LEU A 4 7.43 8.49 2.71
CA LEU A 4 7.00 9.31 1.58
C LEU A 4 6.48 8.42 0.44
N TYR A 5 5.27 8.68 -0.01
CA TYR A 5 4.65 8.06 -1.18
C TYR A 5 4.54 9.07 -2.32
N LEU A 6 4.96 8.70 -3.51
CA LEU A 6 4.83 9.51 -4.72
C LEU A 6 3.88 8.81 -5.69
N HIS A 7 2.73 9.44 -5.96
CA HIS A 7 1.77 8.89 -6.91
C HIS A 7 2.08 9.34 -8.33
N VAL A 8 2.50 8.39 -9.17
CA VAL A 8 2.70 8.60 -10.61
C VAL A 8 1.44 8.14 -11.34
N PRO A 9 0.61 9.05 -11.88
CA PRO A 9 -0.72 8.67 -12.39
C PRO A 9 -0.69 8.06 -13.79
N PHE A 10 0.45 7.94 -14.43
CA PHE A 10 0.54 7.61 -15.85
C PHE A 10 0.59 6.10 -16.09
N CYS A 11 -0.18 5.66 -17.10
CA CYS A 11 -0.12 4.31 -17.66
C CYS A 11 -0.12 4.39 -19.18
N ALA A 12 0.54 3.42 -19.85
CA ALA A 12 0.48 3.29 -21.31
C ALA A 12 -0.91 2.83 -21.77
N ARG A 13 -1.58 2.00 -20.97
CA ARG A 13 -2.94 1.47 -21.19
C ARG A 13 -3.64 1.23 -19.85
N ARG A 14 -4.95 1.02 -19.88
CA ARG A 14 -5.73 0.60 -18.72
C ARG A 14 -5.87 -0.92 -18.72
N CYS A 15 -5.46 -1.56 -17.63
CA CYS A 15 -5.71 -2.98 -17.40
C CYS A 15 -7.21 -3.25 -17.20
N SER A 16 -7.66 -4.48 -17.50
CA SER A 16 -9.09 -4.83 -17.46
C SER A 16 -9.72 -4.74 -16.07
N TYR A 17 -8.95 -4.92 -15.01
CA TYR A 17 -9.37 -4.96 -13.61
C TYR A 17 -9.07 -3.67 -12.83
N CYS A 18 -8.29 -2.73 -13.40
CA CYS A 18 -7.73 -1.61 -12.65
C CYS A 18 -8.71 -0.45 -12.52
N ASP A 19 -8.96 -0.01 -11.28
CA ASP A 19 -9.78 1.16 -10.91
C ASP A 19 -8.94 2.37 -10.46
N PHE A 20 -7.62 2.24 -10.37
CA PHE A 20 -6.75 3.31 -9.89
C PHE A 20 -6.96 4.61 -10.66
N SER A 21 -6.72 5.73 -9.94
CA SER A 21 -6.71 7.05 -10.55
C SER A 21 -5.52 7.20 -11.49
N ILE A 22 -5.73 6.85 -12.76
CA ILE A 22 -4.69 6.85 -13.78
C ILE A 22 -5.04 7.77 -14.96
N ALA A 23 -4.00 8.32 -15.57
CA ALA A 23 -4.04 9.05 -16.82
C ALA A 23 -3.33 8.24 -17.92
N VAL A 24 -4.11 7.67 -18.85
CA VAL A 24 -3.51 6.94 -19.97
C VAL A 24 -2.83 7.93 -20.92
N ARG A 25 -1.53 7.74 -21.17
CA ARG A 25 -0.70 8.62 -21.99
C ARG A 25 0.25 7.83 -22.88
N LYS A 26 0.33 8.17 -24.17
CA LYS A 26 1.35 7.63 -25.08
C LYS A 26 2.75 8.20 -24.79
N ARG A 27 2.79 9.44 -24.30
CA ARG A 27 4.02 10.12 -23.84
C ARG A 27 3.76 10.68 -22.47
N VAL A 28 4.59 10.30 -21.51
CA VAL A 28 4.49 10.78 -20.15
C VAL A 28 5.07 12.21 -20.07
N PRO A 29 4.34 13.18 -19.50
CA PRO A 29 4.85 14.55 -19.32
C PRO A 29 5.79 14.61 -18.09
N ALA A 30 6.95 13.93 -18.19
CA ALA A 30 7.82 13.66 -17.06
C ALA A 30 8.35 14.95 -16.41
N ALA A 31 8.81 15.94 -17.20
CA ALA A 31 9.31 17.21 -16.68
C ALA A 31 8.20 18.00 -15.94
N GLU A 32 6.98 18.01 -16.49
CA GLU A 32 5.84 18.67 -15.83
C GLU A 32 5.46 17.95 -14.53
N TYR A 33 5.57 16.62 -14.50
CA TYR A 33 5.30 15.82 -13.30
C TYR A 33 6.33 16.09 -12.21
N VAL A 34 7.62 16.07 -12.55
CA VAL A 34 8.71 16.40 -11.62
C VAL A 34 8.53 17.80 -11.04
N ASP A 35 8.33 18.83 -11.89
CA ASP A 35 8.10 20.21 -11.45
C ASP A 35 6.90 20.30 -10.50
N ALA A 36 5.78 19.65 -10.84
CA ALA A 36 4.56 19.69 -10.03
C ALA A 36 4.76 19.06 -8.64
N VAL A 37 5.40 17.88 -8.55
CA VAL A 37 5.70 17.21 -7.28
C VAL A 37 6.68 18.04 -6.44
N LEU A 38 7.69 18.62 -7.05
CA LEU A 38 8.67 19.45 -6.33
C LEU A 38 8.06 20.75 -5.80
N ARG A 39 7.12 21.37 -6.51
CA ARG A 39 6.32 22.52 -6.02
C ARG A 39 5.41 22.11 -4.86
N GLU A 40 4.78 20.95 -4.92
CA GLU A 40 3.98 20.44 -3.81
C GLU A 40 4.84 20.23 -2.56
N LEU A 41 6.03 19.64 -2.70
CA LEU A 41 6.97 19.46 -1.58
C LEU A 41 7.42 20.80 -0.98
N ASP A 42 7.64 21.85 -1.80
CA ASP A 42 7.95 23.18 -1.30
C ASP A 42 6.76 23.77 -0.54
N TRP A 43 5.55 23.65 -1.09
CA TRP A 43 4.34 24.12 -0.44
C TRP A 43 4.14 23.43 0.92
N LEU A 44 4.36 22.10 1.00
CA LEU A 44 4.25 21.33 2.24
C LEU A 44 5.28 21.75 3.28
N ARG A 45 6.52 21.98 2.87
CA ARG A 45 7.59 22.47 3.76
C ARG A 45 7.23 23.82 4.38
N ASP A 46 6.66 24.72 3.60
CA ASP A 46 6.35 26.09 3.99
C ASP A 46 5.00 26.20 4.73
N SER A 47 4.22 25.10 4.77
CA SER A 47 2.92 25.02 5.45
C SER A 47 3.08 24.61 6.91
N PRO A 48 2.65 25.45 7.90
CA PRO A 48 2.76 25.12 9.31
C PRO A 48 1.97 23.87 9.66
N GLY A 49 2.60 22.87 10.28
CA GLY A 49 1.95 21.71 10.89
C GLY A 49 2.13 20.37 10.17
N TRP A 50 2.71 20.32 8.96
CA TRP A 50 2.89 19.07 8.22
C TRP A 50 4.25 18.38 8.42
N VAL A 51 5.30 19.14 8.72
CA VAL A 51 6.67 18.61 8.82
C VAL A 51 7.08 18.22 10.24
N ASN A 52 6.31 18.65 11.26
CA ASN A 52 6.58 18.36 12.67
C ASN A 52 5.29 18.00 13.41
N PRO A 53 4.90 16.73 13.51
CA PRO A 53 3.75 16.32 14.33
C PRO A 53 3.99 16.53 15.84
N GLY A 54 5.21 16.90 16.27
CA GLY A 54 5.56 17.23 17.67
C GLY A 54 5.47 18.73 18.02
N ALA A 55 5.34 19.64 17.05
CA ALA A 55 5.12 21.04 17.29
C ALA A 55 3.61 21.36 17.29
N ALA A 56 2.90 20.90 18.32
CA ALA A 56 1.55 21.38 18.59
C ALA A 56 1.61 22.87 18.82
N THR A 57 1.21 23.66 17.84
CA THR A 57 0.94 25.08 18.04
C THR A 57 -0.26 25.17 18.99
N GLU A 58 -0.01 25.57 20.22
CA GLU A 58 -1.04 26.15 21.08
C GLU A 58 -1.65 27.34 20.32
N GLY A 59 -2.93 27.25 20.01
CA GLY A 59 -3.73 28.41 19.63
C GLY A 59 -4.24 28.49 18.21
N ARG A 60 -5.23 27.66 17.88
CA ARG A 60 -6.44 28.10 17.13
C ARG A 60 -7.59 27.17 17.51
N ARG A 61 -8.43 27.63 18.42
CA ARG A 61 -9.75 27.01 18.66
C ARG A 61 -10.61 27.19 17.40
N PRO A 62 -11.34 26.16 16.96
CA PRO A 62 -12.37 26.34 15.96
C PRO A 62 -13.41 27.35 16.49
N ARG A 63 -13.89 28.21 15.61
CA ARG A 63 -15.02 29.09 15.94
C ARG A 63 -16.26 28.23 16.17
N ASP A 64 -16.76 28.22 17.39
CA ASP A 64 -18.01 27.58 17.78
C ASP A 64 -19.17 28.15 16.97
N ASP A 65 -19.90 27.26 16.29
CA ASP A 65 -21.24 27.55 15.75
C ASP A 65 -22.24 27.48 16.92
N PRO A 66 -22.97 28.57 17.26
CA PRO A 66 -23.77 28.65 18.47
C PRO A 66 -25.09 27.86 18.44
N ARG A 67 -25.32 26.91 17.52
CA ARG A 67 -26.62 26.24 17.34
C ARG A 67 -26.70 24.77 17.69
N LYS A 68 -25.72 24.15 18.35
CA LYS A 68 -25.85 22.76 18.83
C LYS A 68 -25.35 22.59 20.26
N SER A 69 -26.20 22.93 21.24
CA SER A 69 -26.04 22.50 22.64
C SER A 69 -26.67 21.11 22.81
N PHE A 70 -25.87 20.06 22.93
CA PHE A 70 -26.31 18.78 23.46
C PHE A 70 -25.55 18.52 24.78
N ARG A 71 -26.32 18.46 25.88
CA ARG A 71 -25.82 18.18 27.23
C ARG A 71 -25.61 16.69 27.42
N MET A 72 -24.39 16.27 27.77
CA MET A 72 -24.08 14.92 28.23
C MET A 72 -24.15 14.80 29.75
N PRO A 73 -24.56 13.63 30.29
CA PRO A 73 -24.58 13.38 31.74
C PRO A 73 -23.14 13.16 32.29
N ARG A 74 -22.89 13.63 33.49
CA ARG A 74 -21.64 13.44 34.23
C ARG A 74 -21.57 12.02 34.81
N GLY A 75 -20.42 11.36 34.62
CA GLY A 75 -20.00 10.27 35.48
C GLY A 75 -19.46 9.03 34.79
N THR A 76 -18.14 8.98 34.57
CA THR A 76 -17.37 7.73 34.55
C THR A 76 -15.91 8.00 34.95
N PRO A 77 -15.22 7.05 35.61
CA PRO A 77 -13.93 7.29 36.23
C PRO A 77 -12.78 7.32 35.22
N ARG A 78 -11.81 8.17 35.50
CA ARG A 78 -10.55 8.26 34.76
C ARG A 78 -9.73 6.98 34.94
N GLY A 79 -9.67 6.15 33.90
CA GLY A 79 -8.65 5.13 33.76
C GLY A 79 -7.35 5.78 33.29
N ASN A 80 -6.25 5.50 34.01
CA ASN A 80 -4.90 5.92 33.63
C ASN A 80 -4.51 5.27 32.30
N ALA A 81 -4.49 6.04 31.20
CA ALA A 81 -3.82 5.67 29.98
C ALA A 81 -2.31 5.87 30.22
N GLU A 82 -1.53 4.80 30.14
CA GLU A 82 -0.07 4.92 30.09
C GLU A 82 0.34 5.74 28.86
N PRO A 83 1.31 6.65 29.01
CA PRO A 83 1.76 7.44 27.89
C PRO A 83 2.51 6.55 26.90
N LEU A 84 2.06 6.55 25.65
CA LEU A 84 2.84 6.05 24.51
C LEU A 84 4.23 6.70 24.59
N THR A 85 5.26 5.86 24.65
CA THR A 85 6.67 6.22 24.74
C THR A 85 7.00 7.42 23.89
N GLN A 86 7.51 8.47 24.54
CA GLN A 86 8.04 9.69 23.92
C GLN A 86 9.08 9.29 22.86
N VAL A 87 8.73 9.49 21.60
CA VAL A 87 9.71 9.46 20.51
C VAL A 87 10.61 10.67 20.70
N SER A 88 11.88 10.40 20.97
CA SER A 88 12.95 11.39 21.08
C SER A 88 12.89 12.41 19.94
N ALA A 89 13.12 13.70 20.27
CA ALA A 89 13.13 14.86 19.36
C ALA A 89 14.39 14.91 18.46
N ALA A 90 14.90 13.77 17.98
CA ALA A 90 15.81 13.71 16.84
C ALA A 90 14.94 13.73 15.59
N ASP A 91 15.23 14.63 14.66
CA ASP A 91 14.53 14.75 13.36
C ASP A 91 14.48 13.36 12.70
N PRO A 92 13.29 12.68 12.65
CA PRO A 92 13.25 11.31 12.15
C PRO A 92 13.52 11.39 10.64
N GLY A 93 14.71 10.98 10.24
CA GLY A 93 15.09 10.87 8.83
C GLY A 93 14.04 10.11 8.02
N LEU A 94 14.11 10.17 6.71
CA LEU A 94 13.23 9.40 5.84
C LEU A 94 13.58 7.90 5.98
N ASP A 95 12.61 7.07 6.33
CA ASP A 95 12.73 5.61 6.40
C ASP A 95 12.45 4.96 5.05
N THR A 96 11.41 5.44 4.35
CA THR A 96 10.98 4.88 3.07
C THR A 96 10.51 5.93 2.09
N LEU A 97 10.81 5.71 0.81
CA LEU A 97 10.27 6.44 -0.32
C LEU A 97 9.69 5.43 -1.31
N TYR A 98 8.45 5.62 -1.70
CA TYR A 98 7.74 4.68 -2.57
C TYR A 98 7.16 5.43 -3.77
N LEU A 99 7.59 5.05 -4.98
CA LEU A 99 7.02 5.51 -6.23
C LEU A 99 6.02 4.46 -6.70
N GLY A 100 4.74 4.81 -6.64
CA GLY A 100 3.64 3.90 -6.98
C GLY A 100 2.52 4.57 -7.77
N GLY A 101 1.43 3.83 -7.97
CA GLY A 101 0.19 4.32 -8.55
C GLY A 101 -0.15 3.73 -9.91
N GLY A 102 0.03 4.48 -10.99
CA GLY A 102 -0.20 3.98 -12.35
C GLY A 102 0.93 3.05 -12.82
N THR A 103 1.97 3.62 -13.37
CA THR A 103 3.17 2.89 -13.80
C THR A 103 4.39 3.80 -13.67
N PRO A 104 5.00 3.87 -12.49
CA PRO A 104 6.17 4.74 -12.26
C PRO A 104 7.36 4.46 -13.16
N SER A 105 7.56 3.19 -13.58
CA SER A 105 8.61 2.79 -14.52
C SER A 105 8.49 3.39 -15.92
N LEU A 106 7.36 4.00 -16.27
CA LEU A 106 7.20 4.78 -17.51
C LEU A 106 7.89 6.15 -17.45
N LEU A 107 8.23 6.63 -16.25
CA LEU A 107 9.05 7.84 -16.16
C LEU A 107 10.45 7.55 -16.71
N PRO A 108 10.99 8.42 -17.56
CA PRO A 108 12.37 8.29 -18.02
C PRO A 108 13.33 8.21 -16.82
N PRO A 109 14.38 7.38 -16.85
CA PRO A 109 15.29 7.24 -15.72
C PRO A 109 15.90 8.54 -15.22
N HIS A 110 16.17 9.50 -16.10
CA HIS A 110 16.66 10.83 -15.70
C HIS A 110 15.65 11.61 -14.86
N ALA A 111 14.35 11.49 -15.14
CA ALA A 111 13.31 12.15 -14.36
C ALA A 111 13.16 11.50 -12.96
N ILE A 112 13.30 10.17 -12.86
CA ILE A 112 13.36 9.48 -11.56
C ILE A 112 14.59 9.96 -10.77
N HIS A 113 15.74 10.07 -11.42
CA HIS A 113 16.97 10.54 -10.79
C HIS A 113 16.82 11.97 -10.27
N GLU A 114 16.34 12.90 -11.12
CA GLU A 114 16.07 14.30 -10.77
C GLU A 114 15.14 14.42 -9.56
N LEU A 115 14.04 13.64 -9.58
CA LEU A 115 13.05 13.64 -8.51
C LEU A 115 13.64 13.15 -7.18
N LEU A 116 14.35 12.01 -7.19
CA LEU A 116 14.98 11.44 -6.00
C LEU A 116 16.11 12.35 -5.46
N ASP A 117 16.90 12.95 -6.34
CA ASP A 117 17.96 13.89 -5.96
C ASP A 117 17.41 15.15 -5.32
N ALA A 118 16.38 15.74 -5.91
CA ALA A 118 15.73 16.92 -5.38
C ALA A 118 15.05 16.66 -4.03
N ILE A 119 14.36 15.50 -3.86
CA ILE A 119 13.76 15.09 -2.59
C ILE A 119 14.84 14.95 -1.52
N ARG A 120 15.94 14.28 -1.84
CA ARG A 120 17.07 14.13 -0.93
C ARG A 120 17.61 15.48 -0.47
N GLY A 121 17.83 16.40 -1.40
CA GLY A 121 18.27 17.75 -1.10
C GLY A 121 17.28 18.53 -0.21
N LYS A 122 15.99 18.49 -0.55
CA LYS A 122 14.92 19.18 0.21
C LYS A 122 14.76 18.64 1.63
N LEU A 123 14.86 17.32 1.82
CA LEU A 123 14.77 16.66 3.12
C LEU A 123 16.12 16.54 3.84
N ARG A 124 17.20 17.09 3.28
CA ARG A 124 18.56 17.06 3.83
C ARG A 124 19.07 15.67 4.17
N ILE A 125 18.72 14.65 3.37
CA ILE A 125 19.11 13.27 3.57
C ILE A 125 20.53 13.05 3.00
N PRO A 126 21.50 12.52 3.78
CA PRO A 126 22.83 12.20 3.28
C PRO A 126 22.77 11.20 2.12
N HIS A 127 23.66 11.35 1.13
CA HIS A 127 23.70 10.47 -0.04
C HIS A 127 23.96 8.99 0.33
N SER A 128 24.76 8.76 1.38
CA SER A 128 25.02 7.42 1.92
C SER A 128 23.75 6.77 2.49
N ALA A 129 22.95 7.53 3.26
CA ALA A 129 21.71 7.03 3.87
C ALA A 129 20.67 6.57 2.83
N PHE A 130 20.61 7.24 1.68
CA PHE A 130 19.70 6.85 0.57
C PHE A 130 20.06 5.50 -0.07
N ARG A 131 21.32 5.03 0.13
CA ARG A 131 21.78 3.74 -0.39
C ARG A 131 21.64 2.60 0.60
N THR A 132 21.70 2.88 1.90
CA THR A 132 21.80 1.87 2.95
C THR A 132 20.60 1.85 3.91
N ASP A 133 20.05 3.02 4.23
CA ASP A 133 19.12 3.15 5.35
C ASP A 133 17.68 3.43 4.91
N VAL A 134 17.49 4.06 3.74
CA VAL A 134 16.17 4.38 3.19
C VAL A 134 15.75 3.28 2.21
N GLU A 135 14.55 2.69 2.40
CA GLU A 135 13.94 1.85 1.38
C GLU A 135 13.36 2.73 0.27
N VAL A 136 13.90 2.63 -0.94
CA VAL A 136 13.41 3.34 -2.13
C VAL A 136 12.79 2.33 -3.08
N THR A 137 11.45 2.26 -3.09
CA THR A 137 10.70 1.34 -3.93
C THR A 137 10.23 2.01 -5.22
N LEU A 138 10.35 1.29 -6.33
CA LEU A 138 9.77 1.63 -7.63
C LEU A 138 8.82 0.52 -8.08
N GLU A 139 7.56 0.86 -8.35
CA GLU A 139 6.67 -0.05 -9.08
C GLU A 139 7.04 -0.06 -10.57
N ALA A 140 7.16 -1.26 -11.13
CA ALA A 140 7.56 -1.44 -12.52
C ALA A 140 6.75 -2.54 -13.22
N ASN A 141 6.53 -2.35 -14.52
CA ASN A 141 6.08 -3.43 -15.37
C ASN A 141 7.28 -4.16 -16.00
N PRO A 142 7.17 -5.48 -16.27
CA PRO A 142 8.27 -6.24 -16.88
C PRO A 142 8.78 -5.65 -18.20
N GLU A 143 7.90 -5.11 -19.03
CA GLU A 143 8.26 -4.51 -20.32
C GLU A 143 9.12 -3.25 -20.21
N ASP A 144 9.06 -2.52 -19.09
CA ASP A 144 9.83 -1.28 -18.85
C ASP A 144 11.23 -1.57 -18.32
N VAL A 145 11.49 -2.79 -17.84
CA VAL A 145 12.80 -3.21 -17.32
C VAL A 145 13.73 -3.52 -18.49
N THR A 146 14.71 -2.66 -18.72
CA THR A 146 15.84 -2.90 -19.62
C THR A 146 17.13 -2.87 -18.81
N PRO A 147 18.26 -3.42 -19.30
CA PRO A 147 19.54 -3.32 -18.61
C PRO A 147 19.89 -1.89 -18.25
N ASP A 148 19.71 -0.96 -19.20
CA ASP A 148 20.02 0.46 -19.02
C ASP A 148 19.10 1.12 -17.97
N ASN A 149 17.79 0.84 -18.02
CA ASN A 149 16.83 1.37 -17.04
C ASN A 149 17.13 0.83 -15.64
N ALA A 150 17.38 -0.46 -15.48
CA ALA A 150 17.68 -1.09 -14.19
C ALA A 150 18.96 -0.48 -13.56
N VAL A 151 20.02 -0.31 -14.34
CA VAL A 151 21.26 0.34 -13.92
C VAL A 151 21.02 1.80 -13.54
N ALA A 152 20.23 2.53 -14.34
CA ALA A 152 19.92 3.92 -14.06
C ALA A 152 19.06 4.10 -12.80
N TRP A 153 18.06 3.24 -12.58
CA TRP A 153 17.25 3.23 -11.36
C TRP A 153 18.11 2.95 -10.12
N ARG A 154 19.01 1.94 -10.22
CA ARG A 154 19.95 1.62 -9.13
C ARG A 154 20.86 2.80 -8.80
N ARG A 155 21.38 3.49 -9.82
CA ARG A 155 22.21 4.70 -9.66
C ARG A 155 21.45 5.86 -9.05
N ALA A 156 20.17 6.03 -9.39
CA ALA A 156 19.30 7.05 -8.82
C ALA A 156 19.01 6.81 -7.32
N GLY A 157 19.22 5.57 -6.83
CA GLY A 157 19.00 5.21 -5.43
C GLY A 157 17.87 4.20 -5.22
N VAL A 158 17.17 3.77 -6.27
CA VAL A 158 16.18 2.68 -6.16
C VAL A 158 16.89 1.41 -5.66
N ASN A 159 16.39 0.85 -4.58
CA ASN A 159 16.95 -0.36 -3.98
C ASN A 159 15.90 -1.47 -3.76
N ARG A 160 14.64 -1.20 -4.09
CA ARG A 160 13.54 -2.16 -4.11
C ARG A 160 12.69 -1.95 -5.36
N VAL A 161 12.25 -3.04 -6.01
CA VAL A 161 11.31 -2.99 -7.14
C VAL A 161 10.12 -3.89 -6.84
N SER A 162 8.89 -3.37 -7.06
CA SER A 162 7.66 -4.16 -7.10
C SER A 162 7.31 -4.40 -8.57
N LEU A 163 7.44 -5.64 -9.03
CA LEU A 163 7.30 -6.01 -10.43
C LEU A 163 5.92 -6.61 -10.68
N GLY A 164 5.11 -5.92 -11.45
CA GLY A 164 3.75 -6.34 -11.78
C GLY A 164 3.70 -7.52 -12.75
N ALA A 165 4.02 -8.73 -12.26
CA ALA A 165 3.97 -9.97 -13.03
C ALA A 165 2.53 -10.42 -13.34
N GLN A 166 1.66 -10.39 -12.35
CA GLN A 166 0.23 -10.73 -12.36
C GLN A 166 -0.05 -12.22 -12.58
N SER A 167 0.51 -12.86 -13.59
CA SER A 167 0.38 -14.28 -13.94
C SER A 167 1.54 -14.72 -14.84
N PHE A 168 1.79 -16.03 -14.92
CA PHE A 168 2.71 -16.63 -15.88
C PHE A 168 1.97 -17.37 -17.03
N ASP A 169 0.68 -17.14 -17.20
CA ASP A 169 -0.11 -17.61 -18.34
C ASP A 169 -0.33 -16.46 -19.33
N ASP A 170 0.22 -16.58 -20.53
CA ASP A 170 0.11 -15.55 -21.57
C ASP A 170 -1.32 -15.27 -22.02
N ARG A 171 -2.25 -16.23 -21.89
CA ARG A 171 -3.66 -16.01 -22.21
C ARG A 171 -4.28 -15.10 -21.16
N VAL A 172 -3.93 -15.32 -19.89
CA VAL A 172 -4.35 -14.50 -18.75
C VAL A 172 -3.78 -13.09 -18.88
N LEU A 173 -2.49 -12.95 -19.18
CA LEU A 173 -1.85 -11.65 -19.36
C LEU A 173 -2.53 -10.84 -20.49
N ARG A 174 -2.84 -11.47 -21.63
CA ARG A 174 -3.61 -10.83 -22.71
C ARG A 174 -5.02 -10.42 -22.27
N TRP A 175 -5.72 -11.28 -21.53
CA TRP A 175 -7.05 -10.97 -20.97
C TRP A 175 -7.01 -9.79 -20.00
N MET A 176 -5.95 -9.70 -19.21
CA MET A 176 -5.68 -8.58 -18.30
C MET A 176 -5.26 -7.29 -19.03
N HIS A 177 -5.11 -7.30 -20.34
CA HIS A 177 -4.56 -6.21 -21.14
C HIS A 177 -3.10 -5.87 -20.76
N ARG A 178 -2.31 -6.86 -20.35
CA ARG A 178 -0.87 -6.67 -20.12
C ARG A 178 -0.11 -6.63 -21.44
N SER A 179 1.02 -5.94 -21.48
CA SER A 179 1.86 -5.77 -22.65
C SER A 179 3.03 -6.75 -22.71
N HIS A 180 3.37 -7.36 -21.58
CA HIS A 180 4.41 -8.39 -21.48
C HIS A 180 3.81 -9.80 -21.56
N ASP A 181 4.65 -10.76 -21.82
CA ASP A 181 4.41 -12.19 -21.71
C ASP A 181 5.14 -12.78 -20.48
N ALA A 182 4.93 -14.07 -20.23
CA ALA A 182 5.53 -14.75 -19.08
C ALA A 182 7.07 -14.80 -19.16
N ALA A 183 7.64 -14.95 -20.36
CA ALA A 183 9.10 -14.99 -20.53
C ALA A 183 9.74 -13.66 -20.11
N ARG A 184 9.07 -12.55 -20.43
CA ARG A 184 9.54 -11.21 -20.10
C ARG A 184 9.68 -10.96 -18.59
N ILE A 185 8.89 -11.66 -17.76
CA ILE A 185 9.00 -11.55 -16.29
C ILE A 185 10.36 -12.09 -15.82
N GLY A 186 10.76 -13.26 -16.32
CA GLY A 186 12.07 -13.86 -16.00
C GLY A 186 13.24 -12.97 -16.44
N ASP A 187 13.16 -12.45 -17.67
CA ASP A 187 14.17 -11.52 -18.21
C ASP A 187 14.28 -10.27 -17.33
N ALA A 188 13.15 -9.68 -16.92
CA ALA A 188 13.14 -8.49 -16.07
C ALA A 188 13.79 -8.76 -14.71
N VAL A 189 13.50 -9.90 -14.08
CA VAL A 189 14.15 -10.32 -12.83
C VAL A 189 15.67 -10.45 -13.02
N GLY A 190 16.12 -11.08 -14.10
CA GLY A 190 17.54 -11.21 -14.43
C GLY A 190 18.24 -9.85 -14.61
N MET A 191 17.59 -8.91 -15.32
CA MET A 191 18.11 -7.55 -15.54
C MET A 191 18.23 -6.75 -14.25
N LEU A 192 17.21 -6.83 -13.36
CA LEU A 192 17.23 -6.17 -12.06
C LEU A 192 18.37 -6.70 -11.18
N ARG A 193 18.54 -8.03 -11.09
CA ARG A 193 19.67 -8.64 -10.38
C ARG A 193 21.02 -8.23 -10.97
N GLY A 194 21.14 -8.24 -12.28
CA GLY A 194 22.34 -7.77 -12.98
C GLY A 194 22.72 -6.33 -12.68
N ALA A 195 21.75 -5.50 -12.34
CA ALA A 195 21.93 -4.11 -11.88
C ALA A 195 22.17 -3.98 -10.36
N GLY A 196 22.16 -5.08 -9.59
CA GLY A 196 22.31 -5.09 -8.13
C GLY A 196 21.05 -4.68 -7.37
N ILE A 197 19.86 -4.97 -7.92
CA ILE A 197 18.56 -4.81 -7.25
C ILE A 197 18.04 -6.21 -6.94
N ASP A 198 18.36 -6.72 -5.73
CA ASP A 198 17.94 -8.05 -5.25
C ASP A 198 16.66 -8.00 -4.41
N ASN A 199 16.32 -6.82 -3.87
CA ASN A 199 15.07 -6.61 -3.15
C ASN A 199 13.93 -6.44 -4.16
N MET A 200 13.28 -7.56 -4.52
CA MET A 200 12.22 -7.58 -5.53
C MET A 200 10.96 -8.24 -4.98
N SER A 201 9.82 -7.58 -5.20
CA SER A 201 8.49 -8.20 -5.12
C SER A 201 8.04 -8.66 -6.50
N LEU A 202 7.45 -9.84 -6.58
CA LEU A 202 6.58 -10.22 -7.70
C LEU A 202 5.14 -10.08 -7.24
N ASP A 203 4.36 -9.29 -7.98
CA ASP A 203 2.96 -9.03 -7.68
C ASP A 203 2.11 -9.96 -8.55
N LEU A 204 1.29 -10.81 -7.92
CA LEU A 204 0.45 -11.82 -8.57
C LEU A 204 -1.01 -11.58 -8.24
N ILE A 205 -1.90 -11.92 -9.19
CA ILE A 205 -3.35 -11.86 -9.00
C ILE A 205 -3.92 -13.28 -8.99
N PHE A 206 -4.68 -13.62 -7.95
CA PHE A 206 -5.39 -14.90 -7.82
C PHE A 206 -6.91 -14.71 -7.89
N ALA A 207 -7.69 -15.80 -7.79
CA ALA A 207 -9.14 -15.83 -7.93
C ALA A 207 -9.64 -15.27 -9.27
N LEU A 208 -8.94 -15.59 -10.36
CA LEU A 208 -9.34 -15.17 -11.70
C LEU A 208 -10.58 -15.94 -12.17
N PRO A 209 -11.36 -15.40 -13.14
CA PRO A 209 -12.50 -16.11 -13.73
C PRO A 209 -12.17 -17.52 -14.17
N VAL A 210 -13.09 -18.46 -13.86
CA VAL A 210 -12.86 -19.90 -14.09
C VAL A 210 -12.70 -20.25 -15.57
N GLU A 211 -13.36 -19.53 -16.45
CA GLU A 211 -13.30 -19.72 -17.92
C GLU A 211 -11.91 -19.49 -18.51
N LEU A 212 -11.02 -18.81 -17.78
CA LEU A 212 -9.63 -18.64 -18.20
C LEU A 212 -8.84 -19.96 -18.10
N GLY A 213 -9.30 -20.94 -17.31
CA GLY A 213 -8.63 -22.21 -17.14
C GLY A 213 -7.17 -22.08 -16.67
N ARG A 214 -6.89 -21.04 -15.85
CA ARG A 214 -5.56 -20.80 -15.31
C ARG A 214 -5.21 -21.83 -14.24
N ASP A 215 -3.99 -22.33 -14.26
CA ASP A 215 -3.40 -23.14 -13.20
C ASP A 215 -2.64 -22.25 -12.19
N TRP A 216 -3.26 -22.01 -11.03
CA TRP A 216 -2.65 -21.19 -9.98
C TRP A 216 -1.40 -21.83 -9.36
N ALA A 217 -1.39 -23.15 -9.21
CA ALA A 217 -0.21 -23.84 -8.69
C ALA A 217 1.00 -23.62 -9.58
N ARG A 218 0.79 -23.67 -10.90
CA ARG A 218 1.84 -23.40 -11.89
C ARG A 218 2.32 -21.97 -11.86
N ASP A 219 1.43 -20.98 -11.68
CA ASP A 219 1.85 -19.57 -11.52
C ASP A 219 2.74 -19.40 -10.27
N LEU A 220 2.36 -20.03 -9.16
CA LEU A 220 3.19 -20.03 -7.94
C LEU A 220 4.54 -20.70 -8.15
N ASP A 221 4.60 -21.83 -8.88
CA ASP A 221 5.85 -22.52 -9.18
C ASP A 221 6.80 -21.66 -10.02
N HIS A 222 6.27 -20.99 -11.05
CA HIS A 222 7.06 -20.07 -11.85
C HIS A 222 7.58 -18.89 -11.04
N ALA A 223 6.74 -18.31 -10.17
CA ALA A 223 7.15 -17.21 -9.31
C ALA A 223 8.26 -17.66 -8.32
N LEU A 224 8.09 -18.82 -7.69
CA LEU A 224 9.06 -19.39 -6.75
C LEU A 224 10.38 -19.77 -7.42
N ALA A 225 10.36 -20.26 -8.66
CA ALA A 225 11.54 -20.58 -9.44
C ALA A 225 12.40 -19.34 -9.75
N LEU A 226 11.81 -18.14 -9.76
CA LEU A 226 12.53 -16.87 -9.87
C LEU A 226 13.15 -16.40 -8.55
N GLU A 227 12.90 -17.08 -7.45
CA GLU A 227 13.44 -16.78 -6.11
C GLU A 227 13.36 -15.30 -5.72
N PRO A 228 12.20 -14.63 -5.83
CA PRO A 228 12.07 -13.25 -5.39
C PRO A 228 12.27 -13.15 -3.86
N SER A 229 12.69 -11.99 -3.38
CA SER A 229 12.80 -11.73 -1.93
C SER A 229 11.42 -11.53 -1.28
N HIS A 230 10.40 -11.20 -2.08
CA HIS A 230 9.06 -10.82 -1.64
C HIS A 230 8.00 -11.21 -2.69
N LEU A 231 6.79 -11.52 -2.25
CA LEU A 231 5.62 -11.79 -3.09
C LEU A 231 4.42 -11.01 -2.55
N SER A 232 3.72 -10.32 -3.47
CA SER A 232 2.43 -9.69 -3.19
C SER A 232 1.34 -10.48 -3.90
N LEU A 233 0.31 -10.90 -3.17
CA LEU A 233 -0.80 -11.71 -3.68
C LEU A 233 -2.10 -10.90 -3.57
N TYR A 234 -2.69 -10.57 -4.70
CA TYR A 234 -3.93 -9.80 -4.75
C TYR A 234 -5.07 -10.68 -5.26
N GLY A 235 -6.12 -10.82 -4.46
CA GLY A 235 -7.37 -11.42 -4.94
C GLY A 235 -8.04 -10.51 -5.95
N LEU A 236 -8.49 -11.06 -7.07
CA LEU A 236 -9.20 -10.25 -8.07
C LEU A 236 -10.50 -9.70 -7.46
N THR A 237 -10.59 -8.38 -7.40
CA THR A 237 -11.80 -7.65 -7.00
C THR A 237 -12.46 -7.01 -8.21
N VAL A 238 -13.79 -6.99 -8.22
CA VAL A 238 -14.57 -6.43 -9.33
C VAL A 238 -15.00 -5.01 -8.99
N GLU A 239 -14.21 -4.05 -9.44
CA GLU A 239 -14.49 -2.64 -9.23
C GLU A 239 -15.46 -2.08 -10.28
N GLN A 240 -16.48 -1.33 -9.86
CA GLN A 240 -17.62 -0.92 -10.71
C GLN A 240 -17.26 -0.17 -12.00
N ARG A 241 -16.15 0.58 -12.00
CA ARG A 241 -15.74 1.43 -13.14
C ARG A 241 -14.76 0.74 -14.09
N THR A 242 -14.50 -0.55 -13.92
CA THR A 242 -13.52 -1.30 -14.70
C THR A 242 -14.11 -1.91 -15.98
N PRO A 243 -13.28 -2.25 -16.98
CA PRO A 243 -13.71 -3.10 -18.09
C PRO A 243 -14.26 -4.45 -17.61
N LEU A 244 -13.66 -5.04 -16.57
CA LEU A 244 -14.07 -6.33 -16.00
C LEU A 244 -15.52 -6.28 -15.50
N ALA A 245 -15.90 -5.23 -14.75
CA ALA A 245 -17.28 -5.09 -14.29
C ALA A 245 -18.28 -5.05 -15.45
N ARG A 246 -17.91 -4.40 -16.55
CA ARG A 246 -18.73 -4.36 -17.77
C ARG A 246 -18.79 -5.72 -18.49
N TRP A 247 -17.71 -6.51 -18.45
CA TRP A 247 -17.71 -7.85 -19.02
C TRP A 247 -18.61 -8.78 -18.21
N ILE A 248 -18.53 -8.73 -16.88
CA ILE A 248 -19.39 -9.52 -15.98
C ILE A 248 -20.87 -9.13 -16.18
N SER A 249 -21.20 -7.83 -16.21
CA SER A 249 -22.59 -7.38 -16.41
C SER A 249 -23.21 -7.80 -17.75
N ARG A 250 -22.37 -8.16 -18.73
CA ARG A 250 -22.80 -8.63 -20.06
C ARG A 250 -22.66 -10.15 -20.23
N GLY A 251 -22.28 -10.88 -19.17
CA GLY A 251 -22.04 -12.32 -19.24
C GLY A 251 -20.80 -12.72 -20.05
N ALA A 252 -19.86 -11.78 -20.29
CA ALA A 252 -18.62 -12.04 -21.02
C ALA A 252 -17.46 -12.47 -20.10
N ALA A 253 -17.64 -12.39 -18.80
CA ALA A 253 -16.76 -12.95 -17.77
C ALA A 253 -17.59 -13.33 -16.54
N THR A 254 -17.13 -14.33 -15.77
CA THR A 254 -17.74 -14.67 -14.47
C THR A 254 -17.10 -13.85 -13.35
N ALA A 255 -17.89 -13.55 -12.31
CA ALA A 255 -17.35 -12.96 -11.09
C ALA A 255 -16.40 -13.96 -10.38
N PRO A 256 -15.42 -13.50 -9.59
CA PRO A 256 -14.65 -14.38 -8.72
C PRO A 256 -15.60 -15.19 -7.82
N ASP A 257 -15.25 -16.44 -7.62
CA ASP A 257 -15.95 -17.38 -6.75
C ASP A 257 -15.28 -17.39 -5.37
N ASP A 258 -16.08 -17.27 -4.30
CA ASP A 258 -15.54 -17.15 -2.93
C ASP A 258 -14.84 -18.44 -2.47
N GLU A 259 -15.33 -19.61 -2.85
CA GLU A 259 -14.71 -20.90 -2.49
C GLU A 259 -13.35 -21.03 -3.17
N ARG A 260 -13.31 -20.68 -4.46
CA ARG A 260 -12.06 -20.65 -5.22
C ARG A 260 -11.09 -19.59 -4.72
N TYR A 261 -11.60 -18.42 -4.34
CA TYR A 261 -10.78 -17.37 -3.71
C TYR A 261 -10.09 -17.92 -2.47
N ALA A 262 -10.87 -18.54 -1.57
CA ALA A 262 -10.33 -19.12 -0.35
C ALA A 262 -9.34 -20.27 -0.65
N ALA A 263 -9.68 -21.18 -1.56
CA ALA A 263 -8.81 -22.30 -1.91
C ALA A 263 -7.47 -21.85 -2.50
N GLU A 264 -7.47 -20.91 -3.45
CA GLU A 264 -6.25 -20.37 -4.07
C GLU A 264 -5.40 -19.58 -3.06
N TYR A 265 -6.03 -18.82 -2.15
CA TYR A 265 -5.36 -18.11 -1.08
C TYR A 265 -4.65 -19.06 -0.11
N LEU A 266 -5.35 -20.08 0.37
CA LEU A 266 -4.78 -21.09 1.29
C LEU A 266 -3.67 -21.91 0.60
N GLN A 267 -3.85 -22.25 -0.67
CA GLN A 267 -2.83 -22.93 -1.46
C GLN A 267 -1.53 -22.10 -1.54
N ALA A 268 -1.65 -20.77 -1.77
CA ALA A 268 -0.51 -19.89 -1.78
C ALA A 268 0.18 -19.87 -0.42
N HIS A 269 -0.57 -19.77 0.69
CA HIS A 269 -0.01 -19.82 2.03
C HIS A 269 0.81 -21.08 2.28
N ILE A 270 0.26 -22.25 1.97
CA ILE A 270 0.94 -23.54 2.15
C ILE A 270 2.24 -23.57 1.33
N ARG A 271 2.18 -23.22 0.05
CA ARG A 271 3.34 -23.31 -0.85
C ARG A 271 4.43 -22.33 -0.50
N LEU A 272 4.09 -21.06 -0.28
CA LEU A 272 5.07 -20.02 0.05
C LEU A 272 5.74 -20.31 1.39
N THR A 273 4.98 -20.72 2.39
CA THR A 273 5.54 -21.06 3.70
C THR A 273 6.48 -22.26 3.60
N ALA A 274 6.14 -23.30 2.84
CA ALA A 274 7.02 -24.45 2.59
C ALA A 274 8.34 -24.06 1.88
N CYS A 275 8.34 -22.94 1.12
CA CYS A 275 9.53 -22.39 0.45
C CYS A 275 10.25 -21.31 1.27
N GLY A 276 9.95 -21.16 2.55
CA GLY A 276 10.64 -20.25 3.48
C GLY A 276 10.20 -18.79 3.40
N TYR A 277 9.02 -18.50 2.84
CA TYR A 277 8.41 -17.19 2.93
C TYR A 277 7.52 -17.10 4.16
N HIS A 278 7.47 -15.89 4.75
CA HIS A 278 6.63 -15.59 5.90
C HIS A 278 5.64 -14.50 5.54
N PHE A 279 4.36 -14.82 5.62
CA PHE A 279 3.33 -13.79 5.51
C PHE A 279 3.43 -12.86 6.71
N TYR A 280 3.63 -11.58 6.47
CA TYR A 280 3.67 -10.58 7.53
C TYR A 280 2.39 -9.74 7.58
N GLU A 281 1.55 -9.85 6.55
CA GLU A 281 0.16 -9.38 6.52
C GLU A 281 -0.64 -10.16 5.46
N VAL A 282 -1.94 -9.91 5.35
CA VAL A 282 -2.89 -10.64 4.51
C VAL A 282 -2.41 -10.91 3.08
N SER A 283 -1.79 -9.92 2.43
CA SER A 283 -1.47 -9.96 1.01
C SER A 283 0.01 -10.14 0.69
N ASN A 284 0.90 -10.01 1.68
CA ASN A 284 2.33 -9.93 1.44
C ASN A 284 3.12 -10.96 2.21
N ALA A 285 3.97 -11.70 1.49
CA ALA A 285 4.91 -12.66 2.04
C ALA A 285 6.35 -12.32 1.64
N ALA A 286 7.30 -12.51 2.54
CA ALA A 286 8.70 -12.20 2.31
C ALA A 286 9.63 -13.23 2.95
N ARG A 287 10.82 -13.38 2.40
CA ARG A 287 11.95 -14.03 3.09
C ARG A 287 12.39 -13.16 4.27
N ASN A 288 13.06 -13.76 5.26
CA ASN A 288 13.52 -13.02 6.43
C ASN A 288 14.38 -11.81 6.05
N GLY A 289 14.02 -10.64 6.60
CA GLY A 289 14.72 -9.38 6.34
C GLY A 289 14.23 -8.61 5.10
N TRP A 290 13.27 -9.15 4.32
CA TRP A 290 12.84 -8.58 3.04
C TRP A 290 11.39 -8.07 3.02
N ARG A 291 10.79 -7.85 4.19
CA ARG A 291 9.45 -7.21 4.27
C ARG A 291 9.50 -5.81 3.67
N SER A 292 8.46 -5.38 2.97
CA SER A 292 8.32 -3.98 2.55
C SER A 292 8.13 -3.10 3.77
N ARG A 293 9.10 -2.24 4.04
CA ARG A 293 9.06 -1.30 5.18
C ARG A 293 7.96 -0.26 4.99
N HIS A 294 7.76 0.16 3.74
CA HIS A 294 6.72 1.12 3.40
C HIS A 294 5.32 0.57 3.65
N ASN A 295 5.02 -0.65 3.14
CA ASN A 295 3.72 -1.30 3.38
C ASN A 295 3.50 -1.56 4.87
N ALA A 296 4.54 -2.03 5.59
CA ALA A 296 4.46 -2.26 7.03
C ALA A 296 4.15 -0.99 7.82
N ALA A 297 4.58 0.19 7.34
CA ALA A 297 4.27 1.47 7.96
C ALA A 297 2.77 1.78 7.90
N TYR A 298 2.09 1.51 6.78
CA TYR A 298 0.64 1.65 6.68
C TYR A 298 -0.09 0.77 7.69
N TRP A 299 0.27 -0.50 7.76
CA TRP A 299 -0.39 -1.47 8.65
C TRP A 299 -0.14 -1.19 10.13
N SER A 300 0.95 -0.50 10.46
CA SER A 300 1.24 -0.06 11.83
C SER A 300 0.64 1.31 12.18
N GLY A 301 -0.17 1.91 11.32
CA GLY A 301 -0.81 3.21 11.54
C GLY A 301 0.18 4.38 11.66
N ARG A 302 1.40 4.24 11.11
CA ARG A 302 2.41 5.32 11.15
C ARG A 302 2.02 6.48 10.24
N PRO A 303 2.38 7.71 10.60
CA PRO A 303 2.22 8.87 9.72
C PRO A 303 3.02 8.71 8.43
N TYR A 304 2.41 9.12 7.32
CA TYR A 304 3.04 9.13 6.00
C TYR A 304 2.59 10.36 5.19
N LEU A 305 3.44 10.77 4.28
CA LEU A 305 3.20 11.87 3.35
C LEU A 305 3.01 11.29 1.94
N GLY A 306 1.94 11.68 1.28
CA GLY A 306 1.70 11.39 -0.12
C GLY A 306 1.80 12.66 -0.96
N CYS A 307 2.56 12.60 -2.05
CA CYS A 307 2.65 13.67 -3.05
C CYS A 307 2.25 13.15 -4.43
N GLY A 308 1.73 14.05 -5.24
CA GLY A 308 1.18 13.71 -6.56
C GLY A 308 -0.35 13.63 -6.57
N PRO A 309 -0.97 13.51 -7.77
CA PRO A 309 -2.42 13.45 -7.90
C PRO A 309 -2.97 12.19 -7.23
N ALA A 310 -4.13 12.27 -6.58
CA ALA A 310 -4.77 11.22 -5.79
C ALA A 310 -3.92 10.65 -4.63
N ALA A 311 -2.76 11.21 -4.32
CA ALA A 311 -1.96 10.76 -3.19
C ALA A 311 -2.66 11.04 -1.87
N HIS A 312 -2.62 10.06 -0.97
CA HIS A 312 -3.13 10.18 0.38
C HIS A 312 -1.98 10.48 1.35
N SER A 313 -2.29 11.20 2.41
CA SER A 313 -1.39 11.49 3.53
C SER A 313 -2.10 11.26 4.85
N PHE A 314 -1.34 10.90 5.88
CA PHE A 314 -1.83 10.74 7.25
C PHE A 314 -0.80 11.31 8.23
N ASP A 315 -1.21 12.25 9.07
CA ASP A 315 -0.32 12.88 10.06
C ASP A 315 -0.39 12.22 11.45
N GLY A 316 -1.12 11.11 11.58
CA GLY A 316 -1.42 10.43 12.84
C GLY A 316 -2.80 10.81 13.41
N ARG A 317 -3.48 11.81 12.85
CA ARG A 317 -4.79 12.30 13.31
C ARG A 317 -5.75 12.61 12.17
N VAL A 318 -5.25 13.23 11.09
CA VAL A 318 -6.02 13.68 9.94
C VAL A 318 -5.50 12.99 8.69
N ARG A 319 -6.41 12.46 7.89
CA ARG A 319 -6.12 12.02 6.53
C ARG A 319 -6.44 13.13 5.56
N ARG A 320 -5.63 13.21 4.51
CA ARG A 320 -5.84 14.14 3.39
C ARG A 320 -5.57 13.41 2.10
N TRP A 321 -6.26 13.83 1.04
CA TRP A 321 -5.98 13.33 -0.30
C TRP A 321 -6.00 14.46 -1.30
N ASN A 322 -5.14 14.31 -2.29
CA ASN A 322 -4.97 15.30 -3.34
C ASN A 322 -6.00 15.14 -4.45
N LEU A 323 -6.20 16.21 -5.21
CA LEU A 323 -6.97 16.20 -6.46
C LEU A 323 -6.56 15.02 -7.33
N ALA A 324 -7.53 14.17 -7.68
CA ALA A 324 -7.26 12.92 -8.40
C ALA A 324 -6.90 13.14 -9.87
N ALA A 325 -7.52 14.13 -10.53
CA ALA A 325 -7.27 14.41 -11.94
C ALA A 325 -5.92 15.12 -12.14
N TRP A 326 -5.02 14.52 -12.94
CA TRP A 326 -3.69 15.07 -13.23
C TRP A 326 -3.70 16.57 -13.59
N GLU A 327 -4.57 16.97 -14.51
CA GLU A 327 -4.61 18.37 -14.96
C GLU A 327 -5.13 19.34 -13.89
N ALA A 328 -6.01 18.90 -13.00
CA ALA A 328 -6.49 19.70 -11.87
C ALA A 328 -5.38 19.88 -10.83
N TYR A 329 -4.71 18.78 -10.47
CA TYR A 329 -3.56 18.76 -9.56
C TYR A 329 -2.45 19.69 -10.08
N ARG A 330 -1.99 19.49 -11.32
CA ARG A 330 -0.93 20.27 -11.95
C ARG A 330 -1.23 21.77 -11.94
N ARG A 331 -2.46 22.17 -12.30
CA ARG A 331 -2.89 23.57 -12.29
C ARG A 331 -2.94 24.15 -10.88
N ALA A 332 -3.34 23.38 -9.87
CA ALA A 332 -3.36 23.86 -8.49
C ALA A 332 -1.94 24.20 -8.01
N VAL A 333 -1.00 23.25 -8.13
CA VAL A 333 0.39 23.46 -7.66
C VAL A 333 1.13 24.51 -8.48
N ALA A 334 0.90 24.61 -9.79
CA ALA A 334 1.47 25.64 -10.65
C ALA A 334 0.99 27.06 -10.25
N ALA A 335 -0.23 27.16 -9.72
CA ALA A 335 -0.79 28.41 -9.22
C ALA A 335 -0.43 28.70 -7.74
N GLY A 336 0.46 27.92 -7.12
CA GLY A 336 0.81 28.04 -5.71
C GLY A 336 -0.33 27.72 -4.74
N ARG A 337 -1.37 27.01 -5.20
CA ARG A 337 -2.51 26.61 -4.38
C ARG A 337 -2.34 25.20 -3.86
N SER A 338 -2.98 24.91 -2.70
CA SER A 338 -3.04 23.54 -2.15
C SER A 338 -3.61 22.57 -3.18
N PRO A 339 -2.96 21.43 -3.41
CA PRO A 339 -3.52 20.35 -4.21
C PRO A 339 -4.51 19.47 -3.44
N VAL A 340 -4.70 19.69 -2.13
CA VAL A 340 -5.58 18.91 -1.28
C VAL A 340 -7.04 19.10 -1.74
N GLU A 341 -7.70 18.00 -2.08
CA GLU A 341 -9.10 17.96 -2.46
C GLU A 341 -10.01 17.91 -1.23
N SER A 342 -9.65 17.08 -0.26
CA SER A 342 -10.42 16.92 0.96
C SER A 342 -9.58 16.36 2.11
N GLU A 343 -10.14 16.44 3.31
CA GLU A 343 -9.54 15.87 4.52
C GLU A 343 -10.61 15.27 5.43
N GLU A 344 -10.21 14.30 6.25
CA GLU A 344 -11.03 13.71 7.30
C GLU A 344 -10.26 13.54 8.59
N ALA A 345 -10.93 13.77 9.71
CA ALA A 345 -10.41 13.48 11.04
C ALA A 345 -11.25 12.34 11.65
N PRO A 346 -10.78 11.10 11.64
CA PRO A 346 -11.52 9.97 12.19
C PRO A 346 -11.87 10.19 13.67
N SER A 347 -13.08 9.82 14.09
CA SER A 347 -13.49 9.82 15.49
C SER A 347 -12.68 8.80 16.29
N ASP A 348 -12.71 8.89 17.65
CA ASP A 348 -12.03 7.91 18.50
C ASP A 348 -12.50 6.48 18.21
N GLU A 349 -13.79 6.32 17.92
CA GLU A 349 -14.39 5.03 17.60
C GLU A 349 -13.94 4.51 16.23
N GLN A 350 -13.80 5.38 15.23
CA GLN A 350 -13.27 5.02 13.92
C GLN A 350 -11.80 4.64 14.01
N ARG A 351 -11.03 5.37 14.83
CA ARG A 351 -9.61 5.04 15.10
C ARG A 351 -9.46 3.69 15.78
N GLU A 352 -10.34 3.36 16.72
CA GLU A 352 -10.31 2.06 17.40
C GLU A 352 -10.67 0.92 16.43
N LEU A 353 -11.72 1.08 15.62
CA LEU A 353 -12.09 0.14 14.57
C LEU A 353 -10.91 -0.13 13.63
N GLU A 354 -10.30 0.93 13.16
CA GLU A 354 -9.14 0.86 12.27
C GLU A 354 -7.94 0.21 12.93
N ARG A 355 -7.65 0.55 14.19
CA ARG A 355 -6.57 -0.08 14.97
C ARG A 355 -6.77 -1.60 15.09
N VAL A 356 -7.99 -2.04 15.37
CA VAL A 356 -8.34 -3.46 15.45
C VAL A 356 -8.14 -4.12 14.09
N TYR A 357 -8.67 -3.51 13.02
CA TYR A 357 -8.55 -3.99 11.65
C TYR A 357 -7.09 -4.14 11.20
N LEU A 358 -6.30 -3.07 11.34
CA LEU A 358 -4.90 -3.07 10.94
C LEU A 358 -4.06 -4.06 11.76
N SER A 359 -4.35 -4.20 13.06
CA SER A 359 -3.65 -5.15 13.92
C SER A 359 -3.92 -6.60 13.51
N LEU A 360 -5.18 -6.97 13.28
CA LEU A 360 -5.55 -8.33 12.87
C LEU A 360 -5.14 -8.65 11.43
N ARG A 361 -4.97 -7.62 10.61
CA ARG A 361 -4.45 -7.77 9.26
C ARG A 361 -3.01 -8.27 9.22
N THR A 362 -2.23 -8.04 10.28
CA THR A 362 -0.80 -8.38 10.36
C THR A 362 -0.53 -9.65 11.15
N ALA A 363 0.60 -10.28 10.89
CA ALA A 363 1.09 -11.44 11.64
C ALA A 363 1.47 -11.11 13.10
N GLU A 364 1.66 -9.83 13.42
CA GLU A 364 1.88 -9.36 14.79
C GLU A 364 0.60 -9.46 15.63
N GLY A 365 -0.57 -9.33 15.02
CA GLY A 365 -1.86 -9.49 15.66
C GLY A 365 -2.26 -8.36 16.62
N LEU A 366 -3.47 -8.47 17.17
CA LEU A 366 -4.10 -7.52 18.08
C LEU A 366 -3.72 -7.82 19.53
N HIS A 367 -3.31 -6.81 20.29
CA HIS A 367 -3.13 -6.96 21.75
C HIS A 367 -4.48 -7.19 22.44
N LEU A 368 -4.59 -8.30 23.15
CA LEU A 368 -5.80 -8.71 23.86
C LEU A 368 -5.95 -7.96 25.19
N THR A 369 -6.77 -6.94 25.18
CA THR A 369 -7.24 -6.28 26.41
C THR A 369 -8.35 -7.08 27.08
N ALA A 370 -8.68 -6.75 28.34
CA ALA A 370 -9.72 -7.45 29.11
C ALA A 370 -11.08 -7.55 28.37
N PRO A 371 -11.62 -6.51 27.72
CA PRO A 371 -12.86 -6.62 26.95
C PRO A 371 -12.82 -7.66 25.85
N TYR A 372 -11.72 -7.77 25.10
CA TYR A 372 -11.58 -8.74 24.01
C TYR A 372 -11.41 -10.18 24.52
N ARG A 373 -10.75 -10.37 25.70
CA ARG A 373 -10.60 -11.70 26.32
C ARG A 373 -11.93 -12.30 26.76
N LEU A 374 -12.92 -11.46 27.05
CA LEU A 374 -14.24 -11.86 27.57
C LEU A 374 -15.29 -12.06 26.46
N LEU A 375 -14.91 -11.89 25.19
CA LEU A 375 -15.83 -12.08 24.07
C LEU A 375 -16.28 -13.54 23.99
N PRO A 376 -17.58 -13.84 23.98
CA PRO A 376 -18.11 -15.22 23.88
C PRO A 376 -17.71 -15.93 22.57
N SER A 377 -17.45 -15.17 21.49
CA SER A 377 -17.03 -15.70 20.20
C SER A 377 -15.56 -16.13 20.17
N LEU A 378 -14.71 -15.62 21.04
CA LEU A 378 -13.27 -15.93 21.01
C LEU A 378 -12.93 -17.42 21.11
N PRO A 379 -13.49 -18.21 22.05
CA PRO A 379 -13.25 -19.64 22.11
C PRO A 379 -13.68 -20.36 20.81
N VAL A 380 -14.81 -19.95 20.22
CA VAL A 380 -15.31 -20.52 18.97
C VAL A 380 -14.34 -20.26 17.81
N TRP A 381 -13.75 -19.08 17.74
CA TRP A 381 -12.77 -18.77 16.69
C TRP A 381 -11.49 -19.58 16.83
N VAL A 382 -11.04 -19.79 18.08
CA VAL A 382 -9.86 -20.63 18.37
C VAL A 382 -10.16 -22.09 17.99
N ASP A 383 -11.29 -22.66 18.41
CA ASP A 383 -11.70 -24.01 18.08
C ASP A 383 -11.87 -24.25 16.57
N ARG A 384 -12.29 -23.22 15.85
CA ARG A 384 -12.39 -23.24 14.39
C ARG A 384 -11.06 -23.03 13.66
N GLY A 385 -9.99 -22.71 14.38
CA GLY A 385 -8.69 -22.44 13.79
C GLY A 385 -8.62 -21.12 13.01
N TRP A 386 -9.53 -20.17 13.28
CA TRP A 386 -9.50 -18.86 12.61
C TRP A 386 -8.49 -17.92 13.25
N VAL A 387 -8.27 -18.06 14.55
CA VAL A 387 -7.32 -17.26 15.31
C VAL A 387 -6.54 -18.12 16.29
N GLU A 388 -5.38 -17.63 16.67
CA GLU A 388 -4.54 -18.16 17.73
C GLU A 388 -4.30 -17.10 18.81
N VAL A 389 -4.26 -17.52 20.08
CA VAL A 389 -3.82 -16.66 21.18
C VAL A 389 -2.35 -16.96 21.45
N ARG A 390 -1.48 -16.03 21.08
CA ARG A 390 -0.02 -16.09 21.29
C ARG A 390 0.39 -15.11 22.40
N GLY A 391 0.48 -15.60 23.63
CA GLY A 391 0.71 -14.75 24.81
C GLY A 391 -0.43 -13.74 25.00
N GLU A 392 -0.14 -12.47 24.85
CA GLU A 392 -1.13 -11.38 24.96
C GLU A 392 -1.68 -10.90 23.60
N ARG A 393 -1.48 -11.65 22.55
CA ARG A 393 -1.91 -11.27 21.20
C ARG A 393 -2.88 -12.26 20.59
N LEU A 394 -3.88 -11.73 19.90
CA LEU A 394 -4.77 -12.45 19.02
C LEU A 394 -4.24 -12.34 17.60
N VAL A 395 -3.88 -13.45 17.00
CA VAL A 395 -3.29 -13.53 15.66
C VAL A 395 -4.22 -14.30 14.74
N CYS A 396 -4.53 -13.76 13.58
CA CYS A 396 -5.29 -14.49 12.57
C CYS A 396 -4.44 -15.58 11.93
N THR A 397 -5.06 -16.75 11.71
CA THR A 397 -4.54 -17.76 10.79
C THR A 397 -4.87 -17.37 9.34
N PRO A 398 -4.39 -18.10 8.32
CA PRO A 398 -4.83 -17.87 6.94
C PRO A 398 -6.36 -17.95 6.75
N GLU A 399 -7.03 -18.89 7.43
CA GLU A 399 -8.50 -18.99 7.45
C GLU A 399 -9.15 -17.81 8.17
N GLY A 400 -8.50 -17.28 9.20
CA GLY A 400 -8.95 -16.07 9.90
C GLY A 400 -8.83 -14.83 9.02
N TRP A 401 -7.77 -14.70 8.26
CA TRP A 401 -7.62 -13.58 7.32
C TRP A 401 -8.69 -13.54 6.23
N LEU A 402 -9.17 -14.71 5.77
CA LEU A 402 -10.34 -14.80 4.87
C LEU A 402 -11.65 -14.31 5.51
N ARG A 403 -11.68 -14.12 6.82
CA ARG A 403 -12.85 -13.71 7.62
C ARG A 403 -12.59 -12.41 8.40
N LEU A 404 -11.55 -11.67 8.01
CA LEU A 404 -11.05 -10.53 8.76
C LEU A 404 -12.16 -9.52 9.09
N ASP A 405 -12.99 -9.17 8.12
CA ASP A 405 -14.06 -8.18 8.31
C ASP A 405 -15.10 -8.64 9.33
N ALA A 406 -15.47 -9.94 9.30
CA ALA A 406 -16.40 -10.51 10.27
C ALA A 406 -15.80 -10.53 11.68
N LEU A 407 -14.52 -10.93 11.83
CA LEU A 407 -13.83 -10.94 13.13
C LEU A 407 -13.72 -9.53 13.70
N VAL A 408 -13.39 -8.54 12.88
CA VAL A 408 -13.32 -7.13 13.30
C VAL A 408 -14.71 -6.62 13.69
N GLY A 409 -15.74 -6.96 12.91
CA GLY A 409 -17.12 -6.60 13.21
C GLY A 409 -17.56 -7.11 14.58
N ASP A 410 -17.31 -8.36 14.89
CA ASP A 410 -17.64 -8.98 16.18
C ASP A 410 -16.85 -8.33 17.33
N LEU A 411 -15.54 -8.08 17.15
CA LEU A 411 -14.70 -7.45 18.16
C LEU A 411 -15.12 -6.02 18.52
N THR A 412 -15.61 -5.28 17.54
CA THR A 412 -15.94 -3.87 17.70
C THR A 412 -17.44 -3.62 17.86
N GLY A 413 -18.28 -4.65 17.74
CA GLY A 413 -19.74 -4.54 17.73
C GLY A 413 -20.28 -3.76 16.52
N ARG A 414 -19.53 -3.75 15.40
CA ARG A 414 -19.85 -2.97 14.18
C ARG A 414 -19.66 -3.81 12.94
N HIS A 415 -20.51 -3.59 11.95
CA HIS A 415 -20.28 -4.16 10.62
C HIS A 415 -19.24 -3.31 9.87
N VAL A 416 -18.17 -3.95 9.43
CA VAL A 416 -17.23 -3.36 8.48
C VAL A 416 -17.90 -3.43 7.10
N THR A 417 -18.25 -2.29 6.55
CA THR A 417 -18.69 -2.22 5.14
C THR A 417 -17.44 -2.15 4.28
N ALA A 418 -17.27 -3.18 3.45
CA ALA A 418 -16.18 -3.26 2.47
C ALA A 418 -16.31 -2.19 1.37
#